data_761af8e24fd77a0f7bcc15eb372150b3
#
_entry.id   761af8e24fd77a0f7bcc15eb372150b3
#
_cell.length_a   1.000
_cell.length_b   1.000
_cell.length_c   1.000
_cell.angle_alpha   90.00
_cell.angle_beta   90.00
_cell.angle_gamma   90.00
#
_symmetry.space_group_name_H-M   'P 1'
#
loop_
_entity.id
_entity.type
_entity.pdbx_description
1 polymer ?
#
loop_
_entity_poly.entity_id
_entity_poly.type
_entity_poly.pdbx_seq_one_letter_code
_entity_poly.pdbx_strand_id
1 'polypeptide(L)'
;NFRYTGYTPDGQINIVCYLYIPLRRENGVDYLFMNDPKCFKVERVSSHFLQRYKERYLDPAGIDLKGVHPAIYFMQNNEDRRQAYYLPKNWTDEELAEKCFLVSRQGLSLIKLRGKTLTYITFLDQENLSRYKAQVCEEEEYLHLMGKAKDSDILGLQAISKKLCADIEHTRRVMNRLVLRAGRTPEQREELSRMLDNGLKVILEQTSFFDEAWKETVKKYEAKSLLDFGIEKIADQLRAPSEGNDLYSL
;
A
#
# COMPACT_ATOMS: atom_id res chain seq x y z
N ASN A 1 -14.62 17.34 2.11
CA ASN A 1 -13.43 17.09 2.93
C ASN A 1 -12.18 17.17 2.09
N PHE A 2 -11.14 17.78 2.64
CA PHE A 2 -9.83 17.95 2.00
C PHE A 2 -8.79 17.21 2.83
N ARG A 3 -7.85 16.58 2.16
CA ARG A 3 -6.65 16.01 2.79
C ARG A 3 -5.43 16.63 2.12
N TYR A 4 -4.54 17.17 2.95
CA TYR A 4 -3.20 17.54 2.53
C TYR A 4 -2.36 16.28 2.37
N THR A 5 -1.76 16.07 1.21
CA THR A 5 -0.95 14.88 0.91
C THR A 5 0.54 15.17 0.73
N GLY A 6 0.94 16.43 0.82
CA GLY A 6 2.33 16.86 0.68
C GLY A 6 2.49 17.97 -0.34
N TYR A 7 3.74 18.19 -0.75
CA TYR A 7 4.08 19.10 -1.85
C TYR A 7 4.37 18.28 -3.11
N THR A 8 4.02 18.84 -4.26
CA THR A 8 4.49 18.35 -5.55
C THR A 8 5.97 18.71 -5.72
N PRO A 9 6.71 18.08 -6.66
CA PRO A 9 8.12 18.40 -6.90
C PRO A 9 8.40 19.88 -7.21
N ASP A 10 7.41 20.58 -7.76
CA ASP A 10 7.46 22.03 -8.05
C ASP A 10 7.04 22.90 -6.84
N GLY A 11 6.87 22.31 -5.66
CA GLY A 11 6.56 23.01 -4.41
C GLY A 11 5.09 23.41 -4.25
N GLN A 12 4.19 22.96 -5.10
CA GLN A 12 2.75 23.21 -4.94
C GLN A 12 2.15 22.28 -3.88
N ILE A 13 1.13 22.76 -3.18
CA ILE A 13 0.40 21.97 -2.20
C ILE A 13 -0.48 20.93 -2.91
N ASN A 14 -0.24 19.67 -2.62
CA ASN A 14 -1.08 18.59 -3.13
C ASN A 14 -2.25 18.33 -2.15
N ILE A 15 -3.47 18.58 -2.61
CA ILE A 15 -4.69 18.41 -1.83
C ILE A 15 -5.61 17.43 -2.53
N VAL A 16 -5.96 16.34 -1.83
CA VAL A 16 -7.01 15.41 -2.28
C VAL A 16 -8.36 15.89 -1.76
N CYS A 17 -9.31 16.07 -2.66
CA CYS A 17 -10.67 16.46 -2.34
C CYS A 17 -11.60 15.25 -2.40
N TYR A 18 -12.26 14.95 -1.26
CA TYR A 18 -13.26 13.89 -1.18
C TYR A 18 -14.65 14.50 -1.29
N LEU A 19 -15.30 14.31 -2.44
CA LEU A 19 -16.72 14.59 -2.60
C LEU A 19 -17.53 13.36 -2.20
N TYR A 20 -18.47 13.53 -1.29
CA TYR A 20 -19.35 12.43 -0.89
C TYR A 20 -20.79 12.87 -0.72
N ILE A 21 -21.69 11.93 -0.98
CA ILE A 21 -23.15 12.12 -0.85
C ILE A 21 -23.69 11.03 0.08
N PRO A 22 -24.34 11.39 1.20
CA PRO A 22 -25.05 10.41 2.01
C PRO A 22 -26.33 9.97 1.28
N LEU A 23 -26.52 8.67 1.20
CA LEU A 23 -27.70 8.05 0.58
C LEU A 23 -28.49 7.28 1.63
N ARG A 24 -29.64 7.78 2.04
CA ARG A 24 -30.50 7.10 3.01
C ARG A 24 -31.11 5.85 2.38
N ARG A 25 -31.10 4.76 3.13
CA ARG A 25 -31.67 3.46 2.82
C ARG A 25 -32.53 3.01 4.00
N GLU A 26 -33.33 1.97 3.80
CA GLU A 26 -34.15 1.39 4.88
C GLU A 26 -33.28 0.92 6.07
N ASN A 27 -32.11 0.37 5.78
CA ASN A 27 -31.20 -0.22 6.78
C ASN A 27 -29.98 0.67 7.12
N GLY A 28 -30.09 2.00 6.95
CA GLY A 28 -29.03 2.94 7.32
C GLY A 28 -28.65 3.92 6.23
N VAL A 29 -27.44 4.48 6.34
CA VAL A 29 -26.94 5.47 5.39
C VAL A 29 -25.71 4.91 4.67
N ASP A 30 -25.78 4.82 3.36
CA ASP A 30 -24.63 4.57 2.51
C ASP A 30 -23.97 5.90 2.13
N TYR A 31 -22.68 5.86 1.81
CA TYR A 31 -21.94 7.04 1.38
C TYR A 31 -21.36 6.80 -0.01
N LEU A 32 -21.69 7.68 -0.94
CA LEU A 32 -21.16 7.67 -2.30
C LEU A 32 -20.00 8.65 -2.38
N PHE A 33 -18.83 8.16 -2.76
CA PHE A 33 -17.62 8.96 -2.97
C PHE A 33 -17.30 9.06 -4.45
N MET A 34 -16.90 10.25 -4.88
CA MET A 34 -16.41 10.52 -6.22
C MET A 34 -14.99 11.05 -6.09
N ASN A 35 -14.01 10.18 -6.27
CA ASN A 35 -12.59 10.48 -6.02
C ASN A 35 -11.87 10.97 -7.28
N ASP A 36 -12.33 10.57 -8.46
CA ASP A 36 -11.74 10.96 -9.73
C ASP A 36 -12.84 11.40 -10.71
N PRO A 37 -13.02 12.72 -10.87
CA PRO A 37 -14.01 13.25 -11.81
C PRO A 37 -13.73 12.85 -13.27
N LYS A 38 -12.49 12.54 -13.65
CA LYS A 38 -12.14 12.11 -15.02
C LYS A 38 -12.58 10.68 -15.30
N CYS A 39 -12.53 9.80 -14.30
CA CYS A 39 -12.91 8.40 -14.44
C CYS A 39 -14.39 8.14 -14.18
N PHE A 40 -15.14 9.08 -13.63
CA PHE A 40 -16.53 8.93 -13.21
C PHE A 40 -16.81 7.65 -12.41
N LYS A 41 -15.81 7.22 -11.63
CA LYS A 41 -15.94 6.06 -10.76
C LYS A 41 -16.56 6.48 -9.44
N VAL A 42 -17.66 5.82 -9.09
CA VAL A 42 -18.31 6.02 -7.81
C VAL A 42 -17.97 4.88 -6.87
N GLU A 43 -17.47 5.21 -5.69
CA GLU A 43 -17.25 4.25 -4.61
C GLU A 43 -18.39 4.39 -3.59
N ARG A 44 -19.13 3.31 -3.40
CA ARG A 44 -20.23 3.24 -2.44
C ARG A 44 -19.78 2.47 -1.20
N VAL A 45 -19.73 3.17 -0.09
CA VAL A 45 -19.47 2.55 1.23
C VAL A 45 -20.82 2.27 1.87
N SER A 46 -21.20 0.99 2.00
CA SER A 46 -22.50 0.61 2.53
C SER A 46 -22.55 0.78 4.05
N SER A 47 -23.74 0.97 4.61
CA SER A 47 -23.98 1.05 6.06
C SER A 47 -23.50 -0.22 6.78
N HIS A 48 -23.74 -1.39 6.18
CA HIS A 48 -23.25 -2.67 6.70
C HIS A 48 -21.72 -2.74 6.72
N PHE A 49 -21.05 -2.27 5.67
CA PHE A 49 -19.58 -2.20 5.65
C PHE A 49 -19.07 -1.32 6.79
N LEU A 50 -19.66 -0.14 6.98
CA LEU A 50 -19.24 0.79 8.04
C LEU A 50 -19.44 0.22 9.44
N GLN A 51 -20.55 -0.49 9.65
CA GLN A 51 -20.78 -1.20 10.90
C GLN A 51 -19.67 -2.22 11.16
N ARG A 52 -19.33 -3.06 10.16
CA ARG A 52 -18.25 -4.06 10.29
C ARG A 52 -16.88 -3.44 10.44
N TYR A 53 -16.61 -2.34 9.76
CA TYR A 53 -15.36 -1.60 9.90
C TYR A 53 -15.20 -1.01 11.30
N LYS A 54 -16.28 -0.46 11.87
CA LYS A 54 -16.29 0.04 13.24
C LYS A 54 -16.06 -1.09 14.25
N GLU A 55 -16.86 -2.16 14.19
CA GLU A 55 -16.80 -3.29 15.13
C GLU A 55 -15.45 -4.02 15.11
N ARG A 56 -14.81 -4.13 13.94
CA ARG A 56 -13.63 -4.97 13.72
C ARG A 56 -12.31 -4.24 13.68
N TYR A 57 -12.34 -2.93 13.48
CA TYR A 57 -11.11 -2.14 13.37
C TYR A 57 -11.12 -0.92 14.28
N LEU A 58 -12.10 -0.01 14.15
CA LEU A 58 -12.06 1.25 14.88
C LEU A 58 -12.17 1.05 16.40
N ASP A 59 -13.17 0.30 16.84
CA ASP A 59 -13.44 0.08 18.26
C ASP A 59 -12.31 -0.74 18.92
N PRO A 60 -11.83 -1.89 18.36
CA PRO A 60 -10.72 -2.64 18.95
C PRO A 60 -9.40 -1.86 18.99
N ALA A 61 -9.12 -1.05 17.97
CA ALA A 61 -7.92 -0.23 17.91
C ALA A 61 -8.01 1.06 18.77
N GLY A 62 -9.15 1.32 19.43
CA GLY A 62 -9.37 2.51 20.23
C GLY A 62 -9.23 3.83 19.46
N ILE A 63 -9.60 3.84 18.18
CA ILE A 63 -9.39 4.99 17.30
C ILE A 63 -10.40 6.09 17.60
N ASP A 64 -9.91 7.22 18.12
CA ASP A 64 -10.69 8.44 18.23
C ASP A 64 -10.76 9.16 16.87
N LEU A 65 -11.94 9.20 16.30
CA LEU A 65 -12.19 9.82 15.00
C LEU A 65 -12.22 11.36 15.05
N LYS A 66 -12.18 11.98 16.24
CA LYS A 66 -12.21 13.44 16.43
C LYS A 66 -13.31 14.15 15.60
N GLY A 67 -14.49 13.55 15.55
CA GLY A 67 -15.62 14.07 14.79
C GLY A 67 -15.60 13.77 13.27
N VAL A 68 -14.58 13.09 12.76
CA VAL A 68 -14.55 12.62 11.36
C VAL A 68 -15.47 11.42 11.21
N HIS A 69 -16.33 11.45 10.17
CA HIS A 69 -17.22 10.33 9.91
C HIS A 69 -16.42 9.04 9.52
N PRO A 70 -16.81 7.83 10.01
CA PRO A 70 -16.08 6.58 9.72
C PRO A 70 -15.85 6.30 8.23
N ALA A 71 -16.79 6.65 7.35
CA ALA A 71 -16.64 6.49 5.91
C ALA A 71 -15.52 7.37 5.34
N ILE A 72 -15.40 8.61 5.81
CA ILE A 72 -14.34 9.54 5.42
C ILE A 72 -13.00 9.04 5.95
N TYR A 73 -12.96 8.63 7.21
CA TYR A 73 -11.76 8.07 7.83
C TYR A 73 -11.27 6.84 7.05
N PHE A 74 -12.17 5.91 6.69
CA PHE A 74 -11.85 4.75 5.88
C PHE A 74 -11.22 5.15 4.54
N MET A 75 -11.86 6.05 3.79
CA MET A 75 -11.36 6.49 2.49
C MET A 75 -9.99 7.17 2.57
N GLN A 76 -9.77 7.98 3.59
CA GLN A 76 -8.50 8.70 3.81
C GLN A 76 -7.33 7.80 4.23
N ASN A 77 -7.61 6.72 4.95
CA ASN A 77 -6.58 5.87 5.53
C ASN A 77 -6.36 4.55 4.78
N ASN A 78 -7.09 4.33 3.68
CA ASN A 78 -6.99 3.15 2.83
C ASN A 78 -6.87 3.53 1.34
N GLU A 79 -6.14 4.59 1.02
CA GLU A 79 -5.91 5.02 -0.37
C GLU A 79 -5.09 4.00 -1.16
N ASP A 80 -4.24 3.25 -0.48
CA ASP A 80 -3.39 2.19 -1.02
C ASP A 80 -4.11 0.85 -1.24
N ARG A 81 -5.46 0.86 -1.27
CA ARG A 81 -6.25 -0.34 -1.53
C ARG A 81 -5.88 -0.99 -2.85
N ARG A 82 -5.61 -2.29 -2.81
CA ARG A 82 -5.22 -3.08 -3.97
C ARG A 82 -6.14 -4.28 -4.14
N GLN A 83 -6.40 -4.65 -5.37
CA GLN A 83 -7.13 -5.87 -5.67
C GLN A 83 -6.29 -7.09 -5.28
N ALA A 84 -6.85 -7.97 -4.44
CA ALA A 84 -6.20 -9.22 -4.09
C ALA A 84 -6.36 -10.25 -5.21
N TYR A 85 -5.29 -11.01 -5.49
CA TYR A 85 -5.32 -12.18 -6.38
C TYR A 85 -5.96 -13.40 -5.70
N TYR A 86 -7.05 -13.16 -4.98
CA TYR A 86 -7.78 -14.20 -4.26
C TYR A 86 -9.05 -14.56 -4.98
N LEU A 87 -9.15 -15.83 -5.39
CA LEU A 87 -10.35 -16.39 -6.03
C LEU A 87 -10.95 -17.44 -5.07
N PRO A 88 -12.04 -17.12 -4.37
CA PRO A 88 -12.75 -18.10 -3.55
C PRO A 88 -13.22 -19.27 -4.40
N LYS A 89 -12.95 -20.49 -3.95
CA LYS A 89 -13.34 -21.73 -4.67
C LYS A 89 -14.85 -21.93 -4.81
N ASN A 90 -15.61 -21.28 -3.93
CA ASN A 90 -17.07 -21.38 -3.86
C ASN A 90 -17.80 -20.27 -4.61
N TRP A 91 -17.07 -19.41 -5.34
CA TRP A 91 -17.71 -18.40 -6.17
C TRP A 91 -17.92 -18.92 -7.59
N THR A 92 -19.06 -18.57 -8.17
CA THR A 92 -19.36 -18.81 -9.59
C THR A 92 -18.57 -17.83 -10.47
N ASP A 93 -18.48 -18.12 -11.78
CA ASP A 93 -17.83 -17.22 -12.74
C ASP A 93 -18.50 -15.84 -12.78
N GLU A 94 -19.83 -15.77 -12.60
CA GLU A 94 -20.58 -14.52 -12.51
C GLU A 94 -20.21 -13.75 -11.24
N GLU A 95 -20.06 -14.42 -10.10
CA GLU A 95 -19.60 -13.80 -8.87
C GLU A 95 -18.16 -13.29 -8.97
N LEU A 96 -17.27 -14.05 -9.63
CA LEU A 96 -15.89 -13.64 -9.86
C LEU A 96 -15.80 -12.43 -10.82
N ALA A 97 -16.74 -12.29 -11.75
CA ALA A 97 -16.81 -11.14 -12.64
C ALA A 97 -17.24 -9.85 -11.93
N GLU A 98 -18.05 -9.96 -10.85
CA GLU A 98 -18.61 -8.82 -10.15
C GLU A 98 -17.99 -8.53 -8.79
N LYS A 99 -17.35 -9.52 -8.15
CA LYS A 99 -16.84 -9.42 -6.77
C LYS A 99 -15.34 -9.64 -6.72
N CYS A 100 -14.66 -8.88 -5.88
CA CYS A 100 -13.26 -9.17 -5.52
C CYS A 100 -12.96 -8.66 -4.11
N PHE A 101 -11.76 -8.97 -3.63
CA PHE A 101 -11.25 -8.42 -2.40
C PHE A 101 -10.25 -7.29 -2.68
N LEU A 102 -10.34 -6.23 -1.87
CA LEU A 102 -9.32 -5.19 -1.80
C LEU A 102 -8.56 -5.33 -0.49
N VAL A 103 -7.26 -5.42 -0.59
CA VAL A 103 -6.34 -5.42 0.55
C VAL A 103 -5.94 -3.99 0.87
N SER A 104 -5.92 -3.66 2.15
CA SER A 104 -5.35 -2.42 2.69
C SER A 104 -4.54 -2.75 3.96
N ARG A 105 -3.86 -1.75 4.51
CA ARG A 105 -3.13 -1.90 5.79
C ARG A 105 -4.04 -2.25 6.96
N GLN A 106 -5.32 -1.90 6.88
CA GLN A 106 -6.28 -2.10 7.97
C GLN A 106 -7.02 -3.43 7.87
N GLY A 107 -7.00 -4.08 6.72
CA GLY A 107 -7.68 -5.36 6.52
C GLY A 107 -8.12 -5.60 5.08
N LEU A 108 -9.08 -6.50 4.95
CA LEU A 108 -9.59 -7.00 3.68
C LEU A 108 -11.03 -6.54 3.48
N SER A 109 -11.28 -5.85 2.38
CA SER A 109 -12.62 -5.38 2.00
C SER A 109 -13.19 -6.24 0.88
N LEU A 110 -14.36 -6.86 1.09
CA LEU A 110 -15.11 -7.47 0.01
C LEU A 110 -15.86 -6.37 -0.75
N ILE A 111 -15.67 -6.31 -2.05
CA ILE A 111 -16.33 -5.35 -2.92
C ILE A 111 -17.15 -6.04 -4.01
N LYS A 112 -18.11 -5.28 -4.53
CA LYS A 112 -18.87 -5.61 -5.75
C LYS A 112 -18.72 -4.49 -6.75
N LEU A 113 -18.37 -4.86 -8.00
CA LEU A 113 -18.23 -3.92 -9.11
C LEU A 113 -19.40 -4.10 -10.06
N ARG A 114 -20.15 -3.01 -10.31
CA ARG A 114 -21.22 -2.97 -11.32
C ARG A 114 -21.08 -1.71 -12.17
N GLY A 115 -20.74 -1.88 -13.43
CA GLY A 115 -20.46 -0.76 -14.33
C GLY A 115 -19.32 0.11 -13.76
N LYS A 116 -19.64 1.39 -13.50
CA LYS A 116 -18.67 2.35 -12.90
C LYS A 116 -18.80 2.50 -11.37
N THR A 117 -19.60 1.65 -10.72
CA THR A 117 -19.82 1.72 -9.27
C THR A 117 -19.15 0.56 -8.57
N LEU A 118 -18.25 0.87 -7.65
CA LEU A 118 -17.60 -0.05 -6.73
C LEU A 118 -18.31 0.04 -5.39
N THR A 119 -18.88 -1.08 -4.89
CA THR A 119 -19.59 -1.12 -3.61
C THR A 119 -18.82 -1.92 -2.60
N TYR A 120 -18.44 -1.31 -1.47
CA TYR A 120 -17.90 -1.99 -0.30
C TYR A 120 -19.03 -2.72 0.44
N ILE A 121 -18.93 -4.05 0.52
CA ILE A 121 -19.97 -4.93 1.07
C ILE A 121 -19.71 -5.20 2.54
N THR A 122 -18.50 -5.69 2.87
CA THR A 122 -18.10 -6.03 4.24
C THR A 122 -16.60 -5.86 4.44
N PHE A 123 -16.20 -5.64 5.69
CA PHE A 123 -14.83 -5.51 6.13
C PHE A 123 -14.42 -6.71 6.98
N LEU A 124 -13.19 -7.18 6.77
CA LEU A 124 -12.53 -8.22 7.55
C LEU A 124 -11.21 -7.66 8.06
N ASP A 125 -11.04 -7.63 9.37
CA ASP A 125 -9.82 -7.20 10.03
C ASP A 125 -8.68 -8.23 9.86
N GLN A 126 -7.43 -7.80 10.02
CA GLN A 126 -6.26 -8.67 9.83
C GLN A 126 -6.20 -9.80 10.88
N GLU A 127 -6.60 -9.53 12.11
CA GLU A 127 -6.49 -10.47 13.23
C GLU A 127 -7.43 -11.68 13.10
N ASN A 128 -8.60 -11.47 12.50
CA ASN A 128 -9.64 -12.51 12.32
C ASN A 128 -9.67 -13.13 10.92
N LEU A 129 -8.62 -12.96 10.13
CA LEU A 129 -8.52 -13.60 8.83
C LEU A 129 -8.24 -15.10 8.98
N SER A 130 -8.90 -15.92 8.15
CA SER A 130 -8.45 -17.29 7.98
C SER A 130 -7.00 -17.32 7.50
N ARG A 131 -6.24 -18.36 7.85
CA ARG A 131 -4.83 -18.53 7.45
C ARG A 131 -4.60 -18.23 5.96
N TYR A 132 -5.50 -18.69 5.12
CA TYR A 132 -5.42 -18.47 3.67
C TYR A 132 -5.56 -16.99 3.29
N LYS A 133 -6.53 -16.26 3.87
CA LYS A 133 -6.72 -14.83 3.61
C LYS A 133 -5.57 -13.99 4.15
N ALA A 134 -5.04 -14.34 5.31
CA ALA A 134 -3.86 -13.70 5.87
C ALA A 134 -2.64 -13.83 4.94
N GLN A 135 -2.42 -15.03 4.36
CA GLN A 135 -1.37 -15.24 3.36
C GLN A 135 -1.58 -14.38 2.11
N VAL A 136 -2.82 -14.22 1.65
CA VAL A 136 -3.12 -13.33 0.51
C VAL A 136 -2.77 -11.88 0.82
N CYS A 137 -3.14 -11.39 2.01
CA CYS A 137 -2.79 -10.03 2.42
C CYS A 137 -1.27 -9.81 2.48
N GLU A 138 -0.55 -10.79 2.99
CA GLU A 138 0.91 -10.76 3.06
C GLU A 138 1.54 -10.75 1.65
N GLU A 139 1.08 -11.60 0.75
CA GLU A 139 1.54 -11.65 -0.64
C GLU A 139 1.33 -10.32 -1.36
N GLU A 140 0.17 -9.71 -1.18
CA GLU A 140 -0.14 -8.40 -1.74
C GLU A 140 0.73 -7.28 -1.13
N GLU A 141 1.06 -7.37 0.15
CA GLU A 141 1.96 -6.42 0.79
C GLU A 141 3.37 -6.51 0.19
N TYR A 142 3.90 -7.71 0.03
CA TYR A 142 5.22 -7.91 -0.58
C TYR A 142 5.26 -7.43 -2.03
N LEU A 143 4.24 -7.75 -2.82
CA LEU A 143 4.12 -7.29 -4.20
C LEU A 143 4.09 -5.75 -4.27
N HIS A 144 3.39 -5.11 -3.34
CA HIS A 144 3.35 -3.65 -3.25
C HIS A 144 4.71 -3.04 -2.86
N LEU A 145 5.41 -3.63 -1.90
CA LEU A 145 6.76 -3.17 -1.54
C LEU A 145 7.71 -3.24 -2.72
N MET A 146 7.70 -4.35 -3.46
CA MET A 146 8.51 -4.49 -4.68
C MET A 146 8.11 -3.50 -5.78
N GLY A 147 6.82 -3.24 -5.95
CA GLY A 147 6.33 -2.21 -6.89
C GLY A 147 6.77 -0.81 -6.49
N LYS A 148 6.65 -0.47 -5.21
CA LYS A 148 7.10 0.84 -4.68
C LYS A 148 8.60 1.07 -4.80
N ALA A 149 9.41 0.01 -4.79
CA ALA A 149 10.86 0.16 -4.89
C ALA A 149 11.31 0.88 -6.17
N LYS A 150 10.53 0.78 -7.25
CA LYS A 150 10.82 1.47 -8.52
C LYS A 150 10.73 2.99 -8.43
N ASP A 151 9.83 3.49 -7.60
CA ASP A 151 9.51 4.91 -7.49
C ASP A 151 9.99 5.51 -6.16
N SER A 152 10.75 4.73 -5.38
CA SER A 152 11.25 5.17 -4.07
C SER A 152 12.58 5.88 -4.21
N ASP A 153 12.75 6.95 -3.43
CA ASP A 153 14.06 7.51 -3.16
C ASP A 153 14.96 6.51 -2.40
N ILE A 154 16.19 6.90 -2.18
CA ILE A 154 17.20 6.08 -1.52
C ILE A 154 16.75 5.59 -0.13
N LEU A 155 16.16 6.49 0.67
CA LEU A 155 15.70 6.15 2.03
C LEU A 155 14.51 5.20 2.00
N GLY A 156 13.57 5.43 1.09
CA GLY A 156 12.44 4.53 0.85
C GLY A 156 12.91 3.15 0.37
N LEU A 157 13.89 3.10 -0.52
CA LEU A 157 14.47 1.85 -1.02
C LEU A 157 15.17 1.06 0.10
N GLN A 158 15.94 1.74 0.96
CA GLN A 158 16.57 1.11 2.14
C GLN A 158 15.53 0.54 3.11
N ALA A 159 14.45 1.28 3.38
CA ALA A 159 13.37 0.82 4.26
C ALA A 159 12.68 -0.43 3.69
N ILE A 160 12.42 -0.46 2.38
CA ILE A 160 11.85 -1.61 1.67
C ILE A 160 12.81 -2.80 1.73
N SER A 161 14.09 -2.61 1.40
CA SER A 161 15.12 -3.64 1.46
C SER A 161 15.23 -4.24 2.86
N LYS A 162 15.33 -3.40 3.89
CA LYS A 162 15.37 -3.84 5.28
C LYS A 162 14.19 -4.72 5.65
N LYS A 163 12.99 -4.37 5.19
CA LYS A 163 11.77 -5.16 5.44
C LYS A 163 11.80 -6.51 4.71
N LEU A 164 12.20 -6.53 3.43
CA LEU A 164 12.28 -7.75 2.62
C LEU A 164 13.40 -8.70 3.08
N CYS A 165 14.48 -8.15 3.63
CA CYS A 165 15.67 -8.92 4.03
C CYS A 165 15.68 -9.30 5.52
N ALA A 166 14.80 -8.76 6.34
CA ALA A 166 14.70 -9.11 7.76
C ALA A 166 14.54 -10.62 7.96
N ASP A 167 13.83 -11.29 7.05
CA ASP A 167 13.76 -12.75 6.93
C ASP A 167 13.67 -13.12 5.44
N ILE A 168 14.80 -13.32 4.81
CA ILE A 168 14.89 -13.63 3.38
C ILE A 168 14.22 -14.96 3.02
N GLU A 169 14.29 -15.95 3.90
CA GLU A 169 13.63 -17.24 3.69
C GLU A 169 12.10 -17.10 3.75
N HIS A 170 11.61 -16.25 4.64
CA HIS A 170 10.20 -15.93 4.69
C HIS A 170 9.76 -15.19 3.43
N THR A 171 10.52 -14.18 2.99
CA THR A 171 10.29 -13.44 1.75
C THR A 171 10.20 -14.39 0.55
N ARG A 172 11.15 -15.31 0.41
CA ARG A 172 11.11 -16.34 -0.66
C ARG A 172 9.88 -17.24 -0.58
N ARG A 173 9.47 -17.64 0.62
CA ARG A 173 8.23 -18.42 0.80
C ARG A 173 6.99 -17.64 0.36
N VAL A 174 6.91 -16.36 0.69
CA VAL A 174 5.82 -15.48 0.24
C VAL A 174 5.79 -15.35 -1.28
N MET A 175 6.95 -15.09 -1.90
CA MET A 175 7.09 -15.00 -3.36
C MET A 175 6.68 -16.28 -4.07
N ASN A 176 7.12 -17.45 -3.56
CA ASN A 176 6.74 -18.74 -4.12
C ASN A 176 5.22 -18.98 -4.05
N ARG A 177 4.57 -18.62 -2.93
CA ARG A 177 3.11 -18.71 -2.83
C ARG A 177 2.41 -17.80 -3.84
N LEU A 178 2.91 -16.57 -4.01
CA LEU A 178 2.39 -15.63 -5.00
C LEU A 178 2.48 -16.19 -6.42
N VAL A 179 3.64 -16.75 -6.79
CA VAL A 179 3.85 -17.40 -8.11
C VAL A 179 2.86 -18.55 -8.32
N LEU A 180 2.68 -19.42 -7.34
CA LEU A 180 1.75 -20.56 -7.42
C LEU A 180 0.29 -20.10 -7.52
N ARG A 181 -0.04 -18.96 -6.95
CA ARG A 181 -1.40 -18.41 -6.96
C ARG A 181 -1.71 -17.63 -8.24
N ALA A 182 -0.78 -16.82 -8.72
CA ALA A 182 -0.97 -15.95 -9.90
C ALA A 182 -0.70 -16.67 -11.22
N GLY A 183 0.28 -17.59 -11.25
CA GLY A 183 0.65 -18.33 -12.45
C GLY A 183 -0.29 -19.51 -12.70
N ARG A 184 -1.04 -19.47 -13.81
CA ARG A 184 -1.97 -20.54 -14.23
C ARG A 184 -1.26 -21.69 -14.93
N THR A 185 -0.21 -21.40 -15.72
CA THR A 185 0.58 -22.40 -16.43
C THR A 185 2.00 -22.51 -15.87
N PRO A 186 2.73 -23.61 -16.11
CA PRO A 186 4.13 -23.73 -15.70
C PRO A 186 5.00 -22.59 -16.23
N GLU A 187 4.82 -22.21 -17.48
CA GLU A 187 5.59 -21.14 -18.15
C GLU A 187 5.34 -19.78 -17.48
N GLN A 188 4.08 -19.48 -17.13
CA GLN A 188 3.74 -18.25 -16.40
C GLN A 188 4.36 -18.25 -15.01
N ARG A 189 4.42 -19.39 -14.33
CA ARG A 189 5.06 -19.50 -13.01
C ARG A 189 6.56 -19.27 -13.09
N GLU A 190 7.21 -19.83 -14.08
CA GLU A 190 8.64 -19.63 -14.29
C GLU A 190 8.96 -18.17 -14.62
N GLU A 191 8.18 -17.52 -15.46
CA GLU A 191 8.31 -16.11 -15.79
C GLU A 191 8.10 -15.21 -14.56
N LEU A 192 7.03 -15.43 -13.79
CA LEU A 192 6.75 -14.69 -12.57
C LEU A 192 7.86 -14.88 -11.52
N SER A 193 8.35 -16.11 -11.33
CA SER A 193 9.46 -16.38 -10.42
C SER A 193 10.70 -15.60 -10.82
N ARG A 194 11.08 -15.64 -12.09
CA ARG A 194 12.23 -14.90 -12.61
C ARG A 194 12.08 -13.38 -12.45
N MET A 195 10.87 -12.84 -12.68
CA MET A 195 10.60 -11.41 -12.51
C MET A 195 10.75 -10.99 -11.04
N LEU A 196 10.22 -11.78 -10.11
CA LEU A 196 10.29 -11.49 -8.68
C LEU A 196 11.73 -11.62 -8.14
N ASP A 197 12.45 -12.66 -8.55
CA ASP A 197 13.85 -12.88 -8.17
C ASP A 197 14.75 -11.76 -8.69
N ASN A 198 14.57 -11.35 -9.94
CA ASN A 198 15.30 -10.21 -10.51
C ASN A 198 14.97 -8.90 -9.79
N GLY A 199 13.69 -8.65 -9.48
CA GLY A 199 13.28 -7.47 -8.73
C GLY A 199 13.91 -7.42 -7.35
N LEU A 200 13.90 -8.54 -6.62
CA LEU A 200 14.55 -8.63 -5.30
C LEU A 200 16.06 -8.41 -5.40
N LYS A 201 16.71 -9.03 -6.39
CA LYS A 201 18.15 -8.87 -6.63
C LYS A 201 18.52 -7.41 -6.87
N VAL A 202 17.79 -6.70 -7.72
CA VAL A 202 18.02 -5.27 -7.99
C VAL A 202 17.89 -4.43 -6.72
N ILE A 203 16.84 -4.69 -5.90
CA ILE A 203 16.65 -3.98 -4.63
C ILE A 203 17.85 -4.22 -3.70
N LEU A 204 18.32 -5.47 -3.59
CA LEU A 204 19.46 -5.84 -2.75
C LEU A 204 20.76 -5.21 -3.24
N GLU A 205 21.03 -5.25 -4.53
CA GLU A 205 22.25 -4.67 -5.12
C GLU A 205 22.30 -3.15 -4.91
N GLN A 206 21.18 -2.46 -5.14
CA GLN A 206 21.10 -1.01 -4.94
C GLN A 206 21.27 -0.61 -3.47
N THR A 207 20.79 -1.41 -2.52
CA THR A 207 20.90 -1.10 -1.10
C THR A 207 22.22 -1.52 -0.48
N SER A 208 22.87 -2.57 -0.98
CA SER A 208 24.19 -3.01 -0.48
C SER A 208 25.26 -1.93 -0.69
N PHE A 209 25.22 -1.24 -1.81
CA PHE A 209 26.14 -0.13 -2.10
C PHE A 209 26.07 0.99 -1.05
N PHE A 210 24.90 1.32 -0.57
CA PHE A 210 24.72 2.35 0.45
C PHE A 210 25.21 1.90 1.83
N ASP A 211 24.99 0.67 2.19
CA ASP A 211 25.44 0.13 3.48
C ASP A 211 26.98 0.12 3.57
N GLU A 212 27.68 -0.20 2.51
CA GLU A 212 29.14 -0.17 2.46
C GLU A 212 29.68 1.27 2.43
N ALA A 213 29.15 2.12 1.57
CA ALA A 213 29.53 3.52 1.50
C ALA A 213 29.25 4.26 2.82
N TRP A 214 28.17 3.94 3.50
CA TRP A 214 27.85 4.47 4.82
C TRP A 214 28.82 3.99 5.89
N LYS A 215 29.13 2.69 5.94
CA LYS A 215 30.14 2.12 6.87
C LYS A 215 31.51 2.73 6.68
N GLU A 216 31.96 2.92 5.44
CA GLU A 216 33.23 3.59 5.14
C GLU A 216 33.21 5.06 5.56
N THR A 217 32.10 5.75 5.32
CA THR A 217 31.94 7.15 5.72
C THR A 217 32.00 7.30 7.23
N VAL A 218 31.32 6.43 7.98
CA VAL A 218 31.35 6.43 9.46
C VAL A 218 32.76 6.16 9.98
N LYS A 219 33.47 5.17 9.42
CA LYS A 219 34.87 4.86 9.77
C LYS A 219 35.78 6.05 9.51
N LYS A 220 35.62 6.73 8.39
CA LYS A 220 36.49 7.83 7.95
C LYS A 220 36.37 9.06 8.85
N TYR A 221 35.21 9.32 9.41
CA TYR A 221 34.94 10.55 10.17
C TYR A 221 34.90 10.34 11.69
N GLU A 222 35.18 9.13 12.21
CA GLU A 222 35.16 8.81 13.66
C GLU A 222 33.93 9.40 14.38
N ALA A 223 32.76 9.30 13.76
CA ALA A 223 31.55 9.92 14.25
C ALA A 223 31.22 9.43 15.67
N LYS A 224 31.14 10.36 16.64
CA LYS A 224 30.80 10.07 18.04
C LYS A 224 29.34 9.59 18.18
N SER A 225 28.48 9.97 17.26
CA SER A 225 27.12 9.49 17.14
C SER A 225 26.72 9.41 15.68
N LEU A 226 26.16 8.28 15.28
CA LEU A 226 25.61 8.06 13.92
C LEU A 226 24.47 9.04 13.61
N LEU A 227 23.74 9.47 14.64
CA LEU A 227 22.63 10.42 14.52
C LEU A 227 23.14 11.84 14.24
N ASP A 228 24.13 12.30 14.96
CA ASP A 228 24.67 13.65 14.80
C ASP A 228 25.34 13.81 13.43
N PHE A 229 26.10 12.81 13.00
CA PHE A 229 26.74 12.83 11.70
C PHE A 229 25.74 12.73 10.54
N GLY A 230 24.73 11.87 10.65
CA GLY A 230 23.74 11.66 9.60
C GLY A 230 22.82 12.88 9.39
N ILE A 231 22.33 13.43 10.47
CA ILE A 231 21.38 14.55 10.41
C ILE A 231 22.03 15.84 9.92
N GLU A 232 23.21 16.19 10.45
CA GLU A 232 23.89 17.43 10.00
C GLU A 232 24.29 17.36 8.54
N LYS A 233 24.85 16.27 8.08
CA LYS A 233 25.30 16.16 6.69
C LYS A 233 24.16 16.04 5.67
N ILE A 234 23.09 15.38 6.02
CA ILE A 234 21.86 15.38 5.22
C ILE A 234 21.25 16.78 5.21
N ALA A 235 21.23 17.48 6.34
CA ALA A 235 20.74 18.85 6.42
C ALA A 235 21.59 19.82 5.61
N ASP A 236 22.93 19.65 5.59
CA ASP A 236 23.84 20.47 4.79
C ASP A 236 23.74 20.18 3.29
N GLN A 237 23.55 18.91 2.90
CA GLN A 237 23.29 18.55 1.50
C GLN A 237 21.94 19.07 0.99
N LEU A 238 20.92 19.10 1.86
CA LEU A 238 19.61 19.68 1.56
C LEU A 238 19.62 21.21 1.55
N ARG A 239 20.59 21.86 2.23
CA ARG A 239 20.77 23.31 2.27
C ARG A 239 21.73 23.83 1.20
N ALA A 240 22.62 22.99 0.69
CA ALA A 240 23.51 23.38 -0.41
C ALA A 240 22.65 23.71 -1.63
N PRO A 241 22.76 24.93 -2.20
CA PRO A 241 22.10 25.23 -3.45
C PRO A 241 22.60 24.22 -4.48
N SER A 242 21.68 23.60 -5.20
CA SER A 242 21.97 22.63 -6.25
C SER A 242 22.78 23.33 -7.35
N GLU A 243 24.10 23.35 -7.23
CA GLU A 243 24.96 23.67 -8.34
C GLU A 243 24.82 22.57 -9.38
N GLY A 244 23.88 22.75 -10.29
CA GLY A 244 23.94 22.24 -11.65
C GLY A 244 23.91 20.71 -11.84
N ASN A 245 23.28 19.93 -10.97
CA ASN A 245 22.94 18.54 -11.29
C ASN A 245 21.42 18.33 -11.18
N ASP A 246 20.76 18.41 -12.31
CA ASP A 246 19.40 17.94 -12.52
C ASP A 246 19.33 16.43 -12.26
N LEU A 247 19.27 16.05 -10.97
CA LEU A 247 18.97 14.68 -10.55
C LEU A 247 17.46 14.35 -10.65
N TYR A 248 16.66 15.28 -11.19
CA TYR A 248 15.21 15.13 -11.37
C TYR A 248 14.75 15.11 -12.83
N SER A 249 15.68 14.91 -13.77
CA SER A 249 15.36 14.68 -15.18
C SER A 249 15.62 13.21 -15.59
N LEU A 250 14.90 12.28 -14.97
CA LEU A 250 14.66 10.92 -15.50
C LEU A 250 13.26 10.47 -15.12
#